data_bc9b33f6a1daccfda1b72b9aa9355f99
#
_entry.id   bc9b33f6a1daccfda1b72b9aa9355f99
#
_cell.length_a   1.000
_cell.length_b   1.000
_cell.length_c   1.000
_cell.angle_alpha   90.00
_cell.angle_beta   90.00
_cell.angle_gamma   90.00
#
_symmetry.space_group_name_H-M   'P 1'
#
loop_
_entity.id
_entity.type
_entity.pdbx_description
1 polymer ?
#
loop_
_entity_poly.entity_id
_entity_poly.type
_entity_poly.pdbx_seq_one_letter_code
_entity_poly.pdbx_strand_id
1 'polypeptide(L)'
;MQTSSTGVSRTRQVVAAVIGNALEWYDFIVYGFLASIIARQFFPSDDEYASLLMALATFGVGFFMRPVGGILLGMYSDRKGRKAAMQMIIRLMTVSIALIAFAPNYAAIGMGAPLLIVVARMLQGFATGGEYASATAFLVESAPAHRKGLYGSW
;
A
#
# COMPACT_ATOMS: atom_id res chain seq x y z
N MET A 1 34.93 8.25 17.59
CA MET A 1 34.29 6.95 17.93
C MET A 1 33.28 6.66 16.87
N GLN A 2 33.66 5.89 15.84
CA GLN A 2 32.75 5.45 14.78
C GLN A 2 31.98 4.23 15.31
N THR A 3 30.70 4.40 15.58
CA THR A 3 29.81 3.28 15.85
C THR A 3 29.64 2.49 14.58
N SER A 4 30.17 1.29 14.55
CA SER A 4 29.96 0.28 13.50
C SER A 4 28.49 -0.05 13.39
N SER A 5 27.79 0.61 12.45
CA SER A 5 26.46 0.18 12.01
C SER A 5 26.64 -1.14 11.28
N THR A 6 26.03 -2.20 11.79
CA THR A 6 25.89 -3.51 11.16
C THR A 6 25.42 -3.33 9.72
N GLY A 7 26.36 -3.42 8.78
CA GLY A 7 26.14 -3.12 7.38
C GLY A 7 25.27 -4.18 6.71
N VAL A 8 23.98 -3.95 6.69
CA VAL A 8 23.11 -4.63 5.72
C VAL A 8 23.60 -4.21 4.33
N SER A 9 24.06 -5.16 3.53
CA SER A 9 24.60 -4.91 2.18
C SER A 9 23.59 -4.06 1.37
N ARG A 10 24.08 -3.03 0.66
CA ARG A 10 23.25 -2.18 -0.21
C ARG A 10 22.36 -2.99 -1.15
N THR A 11 22.89 -4.08 -1.71
CA THR A 11 22.15 -5.02 -2.55
C THR A 11 20.93 -5.60 -1.83
N ARG A 12 21.06 -5.94 -0.55
CA ARG A 12 19.97 -6.52 0.25
C ARG A 12 18.84 -5.49 0.49
N GLN A 13 19.20 -4.23 0.63
CA GLN A 13 18.23 -3.14 0.80
C GLN A 13 17.47 -2.86 -0.50
N VAL A 14 18.16 -2.84 -1.64
CA VAL A 14 17.54 -2.66 -2.97
C VAL A 14 16.62 -3.84 -3.29
N VAL A 15 17.07 -5.08 -3.07
CA VAL A 15 16.24 -6.28 -3.28
C VAL A 15 14.99 -6.25 -2.40
N ALA A 16 15.11 -5.85 -1.15
CA ALA A 16 13.95 -5.75 -0.25
C ALA A 16 12.94 -4.70 -0.74
N ALA A 17 13.40 -3.54 -1.23
CA ALA A 17 12.54 -2.51 -1.77
C ALA A 17 11.80 -2.98 -3.05
N VAL A 18 12.52 -3.66 -3.95
CA VAL A 18 11.93 -4.20 -5.20
C VAL A 18 10.89 -5.29 -4.90
N ILE A 19 11.19 -6.19 -3.96
CA ILE A 19 10.24 -7.24 -3.54
C ILE A 19 9.00 -6.61 -2.89
N GLY A 20 9.17 -5.59 -2.03
CA GLY A 20 8.04 -4.88 -1.42
C GLY A 20 7.11 -4.30 -2.48
N ASN A 21 7.66 -3.56 -3.43
CA ASN A 21 6.89 -3.00 -4.54
C ASN A 21 6.21 -4.08 -5.40
N ALA A 22 6.89 -5.20 -5.69
CA ALA A 22 6.30 -6.31 -6.45
C ALA A 22 5.13 -6.95 -5.71
N LEU A 23 5.23 -7.13 -4.39
CA LEU A 23 4.14 -7.66 -3.55
C LEU A 23 2.95 -6.72 -3.49
N GLU A 24 3.18 -5.42 -3.49
CA GLU A 24 2.12 -4.41 -3.55
C GLU A 24 1.33 -4.52 -4.87
N TRP A 25 2.03 -4.57 -6.01
CA TRP A 25 1.39 -4.77 -7.31
C TRP A 25 0.65 -6.11 -7.39
N TYR A 26 1.20 -7.15 -6.79
CA TYR A 26 0.54 -8.45 -6.69
C TYR A 26 -0.80 -8.35 -5.95
N ASP A 27 -0.85 -7.66 -4.80
CA ASP A 27 -2.10 -7.44 -4.04
C ASP A 27 -3.16 -6.71 -4.87
N PHE A 28 -2.76 -5.72 -5.66
CA PHE A 28 -3.67 -5.02 -6.57
C PHE A 28 -4.24 -5.94 -7.65
N ILE A 29 -3.41 -6.76 -8.26
CA ILE A 29 -3.81 -7.71 -9.30
C ILE A 29 -4.76 -8.76 -8.70
N VAL A 30 -4.41 -9.34 -7.55
CA VAL A 30 -5.23 -10.34 -6.86
C VAL A 30 -6.60 -9.77 -6.50
N TYR A 31 -6.68 -8.53 -6.01
CA TYR A 31 -7.98 -7.91 -5.74
C TYR A 31 -8.84 -7.79 -7.00
N GLY A 32 -8.25 -7.39 -8.13
CA GLY A 32 -8.96 -7.31 -9.41
C GLY A 32 -9.51 -8.67 -9.84
N PHE A 33 -8.74 -9.74 -9.73
CA PHE A 33 -9.19 -11.10 -10.03
C PHE A 33 -10.27 -11.59 -9.07
N LEU A 34 -10.20 -11.22 -7.80
CA LEU A 34 -11.18 -11.60 -6.78
C LEU A 34 -12.36 -10.63 -6.67
N ALA A 35 -12.43 -9.59 -7.51
CA ALA A 35 -13.44 -8.53 -7.41
C ALA A 35 -14.87 -9.07 -7.41
N SER A 36 -15.19 -10.10 -8.22
CA SER A 36 -16.51 -10.72 -8.24
C SER A 36 -16.85 -11.48 -6.94
N ILE A 37 -15.85 -12.11 -6.32
CA ILE A 37 -16.02 -12.83 -5.05
C ILE A 37 -16.22 -11.81 -3.92
N ILE A 38 -15.41 -10.75 -3.91
CA ILE A 38 -15.49 -9.64 -2.94
C ILE A 38 -16.85 -8.95 -3.07
N ALA A 39 -17.31 -8.70 -4.30
CA ALA A 39 -18.61 -8.12 -4.59
C ALA A 39 -19.74 -8.91 -3.92
N ARG A 40 -19.82 -10.20 -4.17
CA ARG A 40 -20.86 -11.07 -3.60
C ARG A 40 -20.81 -11.18 -2.07
N GLN A 41 -19.62 -11.12 -1.50
CA GLN A 41 -19.41 -11.36 -0.07
C GLN A 41 -19.59 -10.10 0.79
N PHE A 42 -19.20 -8.95 0.26
CA PHE A 42 -19.18 -7.69 1.00
C PHE A 42 -20.16 -6.62 0.48
N PHE A 43 -20.58 -6.73 -0.78
CA PHE A 43 -21.46 -5.75 -1.44
C PHE A 43 -22.68 -6.46 -2.09
N PRO A 44 -23.46 -7.27 -1.35
CA PRO A 44 -24.60 -7.96 -1.95
C PRO A 44 -25.63 -6.95 -2.45
N SER A 45 -26.11 -7.14 -3.68
CA SER A 45 -27.16 -6.37 -4.32
C SER A 45 -28.02 -7.31 -5.16
N ASP A 46 -29.26 -6.95 -5.41
CA ASP A 46 -30.16 -7.68 -6.32
C ASP A 46 -29.63 -7.62 -7.77
N ASP A 47 -28.83 -6.62 -8.11
CA ASP A 47 -28.11 -6.49 -9.37
C ASP A 47 -26.64 -6.87 -9.20
N GLU A 48 -26.21 -7.93 -9.88
CA GLU A 48 -24.83 -8.43 -9.85
C GLU A 48 -23.83 -7.39 -10.40
N TYR A 49 -24.22 -6.59 -11.39
CA TYR A 49 -23.39 -5.51 -11.92
C TYR A 49 -23.20 -4.38 -10.91
N ALA A 50 -24.23 -4.03 -10.16
CA ALA A 50 -24.12 -3.03 -9.09
C ALA A 50 -23.18 -3.50 -7.98
N SER A 51 -23.24 -4.76 -7.57
CA SER A 51 -22.28 -5.35 -6.63
C SER A 51 -20.84 -5.25 -7.11
N LEU A 52 -20.61 -5.63 -8.36
CA LEU A 52 -19.26 -5.58 -8.96
C LEU A 52 -18.74 -4.14 -9.06
N LEU A 53 -19.58 -3.20 -9.48
CA LEU A 53 -19.24 -1.78 -9.55
C LEU A 53 -18.85 -1.22 -8.17
N MET A 54 -19.57 -1.57 -7.12
CA MET A 54 -19.24 -1.16 -5.75
C MET A 54 -17.88 -1.71 -5.29
N ALA A 55 -17.57 -2.97 -5.58
CA ALA A 55 -16.28 -3.56 -5.28
C ALA A 55 -15.14 -2.87 -6.06
N LEU A 56 -15.34 -2.58 -7.35
CA LEU A 56 -14.36 -1.88 -8.18
C LEU A 56 -14.22 -0.40 -7.77
N ALA A 57 -15.32 0.28 -7.42
CA ALA A 57 -15.27 1.65 -6.91
C ALA A 57 -14.46 1.72 -5.60
N THR A 58 -14.64 0.74 -4.71
CA THR A 58 -13.85 0.61 -3.47
C THR A 58 -12.36 0.44 -3.76
N PHE A 59 -12.01 -0.31 -4.79
CA PHE A 59 -10.64 -0.40 -5.28
C PHE A 59 -10.13 0.97 -5.77
N GLY A 60 -10.94 1.70 -6.54
CA GLY A 60 -10.63 3.04 -7.02
C GLY A 60 -10.38 4.05 -5.90
N VAL A 61 -11.11 3.96 -4.79
CA VAL A 61 -10.90 4.83 -3.60
C VAL A 61 -9.46 4.71 -3.08
N GLY A 62 -8.88 3.51 -3.09
CA GLY A 62 -7.48 3.29 -2.72
C GLY A 62 -6.51 4.12 -3.58
N PHE A 63 -6.75 4.22 -4.89
CA PHE A 63 -5.93 5.06 -5.78
C PHE A 63 -6.05 6.55 -5.47
N PHE A 64 -7.24 7.02 -5.12
CA PHE A 64 -7.46 8.41 -4.72
C PHE A 64 -6.69 8.79 -3.44
N MET A 65 -6.50 7.85 -2.54
CA MET A 65 -5.76 8.08 -1.30
C MET A 65 -4.22 8.10 -1.48
N ARG A 66 -3.68 7.61 -2.60
CA ARG A 66 -2.24 7.61 -2.88
C ARG A 66 -1.61 9.01 -2.90
N PRO A 67 -2.13 10.00 -3.65
CA PRO A 67 -1.57 11.36 -3.61
C PRO A 67 -1.61 11.97 -2.20
N VAL A 68 -2.69 11.74 -1.46
CA VAL A 68 -2.84 12.22 -0.09
C VAL A 68 -1.78 11.61 0.83
N GLY A 69 -1.60 10.28 0.74
CA GLY A 69 -0.56 9.55 1.46
C GLY A 69 0.84 10.01 1.08
N GLY A 70 1.11 10.19 -0.21
CA GLY A 70 2.40 10.69 -0.71
C GLY A 70 2.78 12.04 -0.12
N ILE A 71 1.84 12.99 -0.08
CA ILE A 71 2.07 14.32 0.50
C ILE A 71 2.25 14.23 2.02
N LEU A 72 1.31 13.61 2.74
CA LEU A 72 1.32 13.64 4.20
C LEU A 72 2.43 12.78 4.80
N LEU A 73 2.66 11.57 4.26
CA LEU A 73 3.76 10.72 4.71
C LEU A 73 5.11 11.22 4.22
N GLY A 74 5.18 11.90 3.06
CA GLY A 74 6.36 12.64 2.62
C GLY A 74 6.75 13.72 3.62
N MET A 75 5.81 14.60 3.98
CA MET A 75 6.03 15.65 4.99
C MET A 75 6.40 15.06 6.36
N TYR A 76 5.81 13.94 6.74
CA TYR A 76 6.17 13.24 7.97
C TYR A 76 7.60 12.69 7.89
N SER A 77 7.99 12.13 6.75
CA SER A 77 9.33 11.62 6.48
C SER A 77 10.40 12.72 6.61
N ASP A 78 10.10 13.92 6.08
CA ASP A 78 11.02 15.06 6.15
C ASP A 78 11.20 15.57 7.58
N ARG A 79 10.14 15.52 8.40
CA ARG A 79 10.17 16.01 9.79
C ARG A 79 10.72 15.01 10.80
N LYS A 80 10.36 13.73 10.67
CA LYS A 80 10.67 12.67 11.65
C LYS A 80 11.76 11.71 11.17
N GLY A 81 12.19 11.87 9.94
CA GLY A 81 13.20 11.02 9.31
C GLY A 81 12.61 9.81 8.59
N ARG A 82 13.33 9.36 7.57
CA ARG A 82 12.89 8.27 6.67
C ARG A 82 12.61 6.94 7.38
N LYS A 83 13.41 6.59 8.39
CA LYS A 83 13.20 5.35 9.17
C LYS A 83 11.86 5.34 9.90
N ALA A 84 11.48 6.46 10.53
CA ALA A 84 10.22 6.60 11.23
C ALA A 84 9.02 6.53 10.27
N ALA A 85 9.15 7.16 9.09
CA ALA A 85 8.12 7.12 8.05
C ALA A 85 7.91 5.69 7.52
N MET A 86 8.99 4.97 7.18
CA MET A 86 8.91 3.58 6.74
C MET A 86 8.25 2.67 7.78
N GLN A 87 8.59 2.81 9.06
CA GLN A 87 7.95 2.04 10.12
C GLN A 87 6.45 2.34 10.22
N MET A 88 6.03 3.58 10.04
CA MET A 88 4.62 3.97 10.04
C MET A 88 3.88 3.39 8.83
N ILE A 89 4.48 3.48 7.63
CA ILE A 89 3.93 2.91 6.39
C ILE A 89 3.71 1.41 6.54
N ILE A 90 4.72 0.66 6.99
CA ILE A 90 4.62 -0.79 7.20
C ILE A 90 3.50 -1.14 8.19
N ARG A 91 3.37 -0.39 9.29
CA ARG A 91 2.29 -0.60 10.26
C ARG A 91 0.91 -0.36 9.65
N LEU A 92 0.74 0.73 8.87
CA LEU A 92 -0.52 1.03 8.18
C LEU A 92 -0.88 -0.06 7.17
N MET A 93 0.08 -0.54 6.38
CA MET A 93 -0.10 -1.66 5.45
C MET A 93 -0.51 -2.92 6.19
N THR A 94 0.21 -3.29 7.26
CA THR A 94 -0.11 -4.48 8.06
C THR A 94 -1.52 -4.41 8.64
N VAL A 95 -1.91 -3.26 9.20
CA VAL A 95 -3.26 -3.06 9.74
C VAL A 95 -4.31 -3.16 8.65
N SER A 96 -4.10 -2.52 7.49
CA SER A 96 -5.07 -2.55 6.39
C SER A 96 -5.27 -3.97 5.83
N ILE A 97 -4.19 -4.73 5.66
CA ILE A 97 -4.26 -6.13 5.20
C ILE A 97 -4.96 -7.00 6.26
N ALA A 98 -4.64 -6.82 7.54
CA ALA A 98 -5.30 -7.54 8.62
C ALA A 98 -6.81 -7.24 8.67
N LEU A 99 -7.21 -5.97 8.48
CA LEU A 99 -8.62 -5.58 8.40
C LEU A 99 -9.36 -6.32 7.28
N ILE A 100 -8.73 -6.46 6.10
CA ILE A 100 -9.31 -7.20 4.97
C ILE A 100 -9.35 -8.70 5.26
N ALA A 101 -8.25 -9.27 5.77
CA ALA A 101 -8.12 -10.71 6.02
C ALA A 101 -9.10 -11.22 7.08
N PHE A 102 -9.38 -10.42 8.10
CA PHE A 102 -10.31 -10.75 9.18
C PHE A 102 -11.70 -10.10 9.02
N ALA A 103 -11.99 -9.50 7.86
CA ALA A 103 -13.26 -8.84 7.62
C ALA A 103 -14.42 -9.85 7.67
N PRO A 104 -15.40 -9.67 8.58
CA PRO A 104 -16.62 -10.45 8.54
C PRO A 104 -17.41 -10.13 7.27
N ASN A 105 -18.13 -11.11 6.74
CA ASN A 105 -18.97 -10.93 5.56
C ASN A 105 -20.21 -10.08 5.86
N TYR A 106 -20.93 -9.68 4.80
CA TYR A 106 -22.14 -8.86 4.92
C TYR A 106 -23.23 -9.56 5.76
N ALA A 107 -23.35 -10.89 5.67
CA ALA A 107 -24.33 -11.66 6.44
C ALA A 107 -24.09 -11.57 7.96
N ALA A 108 -22.85 -11.35 8.40
CA ALA A 108 -22.48 -11.26 9.82
C ALA A 108 -22.68 -9.86 10.40
N ILE A 109 -22.27 -8.81 9.70
CA ILE A 109 -22.25 -7.42 10.22
C ILE A 109 -22.97 -6.38 9.35
N GLY A 110 -23.71 -6.84 8.31
CA GLY A 110 -24.48 -5.95 7.43
C GLY A 110 -23.62 -4.87 6.77
N MET A 111 -24.09 -3.63 6.77
CA MET A 111 -23.41 -2.47 6.20
C MET A 111 -22.02 -2.17 6.80
N GLY A 112 -21.68 -2.76 7.94
CA GLY A 112 -20.34 -2.67 8.51
C GLY A 112 -19.28 -3.36 7.64
N ALA A 113 -19.64 -4.41 6.91
CA ALA A 113 -18.70 -5.14 6.05
C ALA A 113 -18.19 -4.30 4.87
N PRO A 114 -19.04 -3.69 4.02
CA PRO A 114 -18.59 -2.75 2.99
C PRO A 114 -17.75 -1.61 3.54
N LEU A 115 -18.21 -0.98 4.63
CA LEU A 115 -17.50 0.14 5.25
C LEU A 115 -16.08 -0.26 5.70
N LEU A 116 -15.93 -1.43 6.28
CA LEU A 116 -14.64 -1.95 6.74
C LEU A 116 -13.69 -2.15 5.56
N ILE A 117 -14.17 -2.73 4.44
CA ILE A 117 -13.36 -2.90 3.23
C ILE A 117 -12.95 -1.55 2.63
N VAL A 118 -13.87 -0.57 2.56
CA VAL A 118 -13.56 0.79 2.08
C VAL A 118 -12.48 1.43 2.95
N VAL A 119 -12.62 1.42 4.27
CA VAL A 119 -11.62 1.99 5.20
C VAL A 119 -10.28 1.29 5.05
N ALA A 120 -10.25 -0.04 4.97
CA ALA A 120 -9.02 -0.79 4.78
C ALA A 120 -8.33 -0.41 3.45
N ARG A 121 -9.08 -0.25 2.36
CA ARG A 121 -8.55 0.19 1.06
C ARG A 121 -8.06 1.64 1.08
N MET A 122 -8.73 2.52 1.80
CA MET A 122 -8.24 3.90 2.02
C MET A 122 -6.90 3.91 2.75
N LEU A 123 -6.78 3.15 3.83
CA LEU A 123 -5.53 3.01 4.60
C LEU A 123 -4.40 2.42 3.75
N GLN A 124 -4.70 1.39 2.97
CA GLN A 124 -3.75 0.75 2.07
C GLN A 124 -3.26 1.73 0.99
N GLY A 125 -4.17 2.42 0.30
CA GLY A 125 -3.82 3.42 -0.69
C GLY A 125 -3.00 4.58 -0.11
N PHE A 126 -3.35 5.04 1.10
CA PHE A 126 -2.61 6.06 1.83
C PHE A 126 -1.17 5.61 2.14
N ALA A 127 -0.99 4.39 2.65
CA ALA A 127 0.32 3.83 2.96
C ALA A 127 1.18 3.66 1.72
N THR A 128 0.62 3.08 0.65
CA THR A 128 1.24 2.91 -0.67
C THR A 128 1.76 4.22 -1.26
N GLY A 129 0.96 5.31 -1.16
CA GLY A 129 1.40 6.63 -1.63
C GLY A 129 2.67 7.11 -0.96
N GLY A 130 2.80 6.91 0.35
CA GLY A 130 4.01 7.25 1.11
C GLY A 130 5.20 6.34 0.81
N GLU A 131 4.94 5.05 0.57
CA GLU A 131 5.98 4.07 0.22
C GLU A 131 6.64 4.41 -1.12
N TYR A 132 5.86 4.66 -2.16
CA TYR A 132 6.36 4.99 -3.48
C TYR A 132 7.27 6.22 -3.47
N ALA A 133 6.85 7.30 -2.80
CA ALA A 133 7.64 8.51 -2.67
C ALA A 133 8.96 8.25 -1.92
N SER A 134 8.92 7.46 -0.83
CA SER A 134 10.08 7.15 -0.01
C SER A 134 11.04 6.18 -0.70
N ALA A 135 10.53 5.16 -1.39
CA ALA A 135 11.33 4.17 -2.13
C ALA A 135 12.06 4.81 -3.31
N THR A 136 11.36 5.62 -4.11
CA THR A 136 11.95 6.33 -5.24
C THR A 136 13.07 7.26 -4.79
N ALA A 137 12.84 8.06 -3.74
CA ALA A 137 13.86 8.93 -3.18
C ALA A 137 15.08 8.15 -2.68
N PHE A 138 14.85 7.02 -1.97
CA PHE A 138 15.92 6.15 -1.48
C PHE A 138 16.75 5.57 -2.62
N LEU A 139 16.12 5.06 -3.67
CA LEU A 139 16.80 4.47 -4.83
C LEU A 139 17.68 5.51 -5.55
N VAL A 140 17.14 6.71 -5.82
CA VAL A 140 17.86 7.78 -6.51
C VAL A 140 19.02 8.32 -5.66
N GLU A 141 18.84 8.47 -4.35
CA GLU A 141 19.91 8.93 -3.44
C GLU A 141 21.01 7.88 -3.24
N SER A 142 20.66 6.59 -3.27
CA SER A 142 21.61 5.49 -3.15
C SER A 142 22.40 5.24 -4.43
N ALA A 143 21.95 5.81 -5.57
CA ALA A 143 22.57 5.61 -6.87
C ALA A 143 23.83 6.44 -7.08
N PRO A 144 24.86 5.90 -7.78
CA PRO A 144 25.96 6.70 -8.31
C PRO A 144 25.44 7.81 -9.22
N ALA A 145 26.11 8.98 -9.23
CA ALA A 145 25.63 10.18 -9.95
C ALA A 145 25.29 9.92 -11.43
N HIS A 146 26.06 9.04 -12.10
CA HIS A 146 25.89 8.70 -13.52
C HIS A 146 24.84 7.61 -13.78
N ARG A 147 24.22 7.01 -12.75
CA ARG A 147 23.22 5.93 -12.86
C ARG A 147 21.89 6.21 -12.16
N LYS A 148 21.66 7.46 -11.77
CA LYS A 148 20.42 7.85 -11.06
C LYS A 148 19.15 7.49 -11.85
N GLY A 149 19.15 7.71 -13.17
CA GLY A 149 18.02 7.35 -14.02
C GLY A 149 17.76 5.84 -14.06
N LEU A 150 18.79 5.01 -14.11
CA LEU A 150 18.66 3.55 -14.10
C LEU A 150 18.07 3.05 -12.77
N TYR A 151 18.51 3.60 -11.64
CA TYR A 151 17.98 3.21 -10.31
C TYR A 151 16.56 3.73 -10.09
N GLY A 152 16.21 4.89 -10.65
CA GLY A 152 14.85 5.41 -10.58
C GLY A 152 13.85 4.72 -11.50
N SER A 153 14.31 3.94 -12.50
CA SER A 153 13.44 3.18 -13.41
C SER A 153 13.05 1.79 -12.88
N TRP A 154 13.65 1.36 -11.80
CA TRP A 154 13.38 0.06 -11.17
C TRP A 154 12.19 0.15 -10.23
#